data_c1bf22f6e17815eba8b82d1554e2c565
#
_entry.id   c1bf22f6e17815eba8b82d1554e2c565
#
_cell.length_a   1.000
_cell.length_b   1.000
_cell.length_c   1.000
_cell.angle_alpha   90.00
_cell.angle_beta   90.00
_cell.angle_gamma   90.00
#
_symmetry.space_group_name_H-M   'P 1'
#
loop_
_entity.id
_entity.type
_entity.pdbx_description
1 polymer ?
#
loop_
_entity_poly.entity_id
_entity_poly.type
_entity_poly.pdbx_seq_one_letter_code
_entity_poly.pdbx_strand_id
1 'polypeptide(L)'
;MVETLKSEMNMVTKTCAELVLLTGLASGAFAQQAKPFYQNDFEQAALDKVPDDFLVLDGQFAVKEEGGNKFLELPGAPLDTFGLLFGPTEKEGTAVTARIFGTGKGRRYPTFAVGLNGQGTSAYRLQVSPAKKALEFFKGDEVKATVQYEWQSGAWIRLRLQVRKVKDGQWKVEGKAWTDQEPSAWLISFDEKEQPVAGRASIWGSPYATTPIRFDDLKVVAATDAP
;
A
#
# COMPACT_ATOMS: atom_id res chain seq x y z
N MET A 1 93.29 21.90 8.08
CA MET A 1 93.91 21.34 6.90
C MET A 1 92.80 20.59 6.22
N VAL A 2 92.04 21.36 5.46
CA VAL A 2 92.17 21.31 3.99
C VAL A 2 91.63 19.99 3.44
N GLU A 3 90.63 20.20 2.90
CA GLU A 3 90.12 19.95 1.48
C GLU A 3 89.48 18.65 1.34
N THR A 4 88.51 18.44 0.57
CA THR A 4 87.89 19.11 -0.61
C THR A 4 86.61 18.37 -0.88
N LEU A 5 85.48 19.01 -1.01
CA LEU A 5 84.80 19.34 -2.26
C LEU A 5 84.68 18.24 -3.31
N LYS A 6 83.49 18.09 -3.65
CA LYS A 6 82.82 17.82 -4.94
C LYS A 6 81.93 16.58 -4.88
N SER A 7 80.73 16.93 -4.89
CA SER A 7 79.97 17.03 -6.13
C SER A 7 79.86 15.70 -6.88
N GLU A 8 78.79 15.04 -6.65
CA GLU A 8 78.10 14.40 -7.79
C GLU A 8 76.61 14.52 -7.56
N MET A 9 76.11 15.43 -8.25
CA MET A 9 74.77 15.63 -8.57
C MET A 9 74.47 14.60 -9.66
N ASN A 10 73.58 13.65 -9.41
CA ASN A 10 72.83 13.09 -10.53
C ASN A 10 71.64 12.33 -10.13
N MET A 11 70.66 12.76 -10.72
CA MET A 11 69.58 12.09 -11.36
C MET A 11 68.47 11.62 -10.45
N VAL A 12 67.63 12.65 -10.16
CA VAL A 12 66.25 12.48 -9.77
C VAL A 12 65.51 11.79 -10.91
N THR A 13 65.31 10.50 -10.83
CA THR A 13 64.28 9.84 -11.62
C THR A 13 62.93 10.13 -11.00
N LYS A 14 62.20 11.03 -11.66
CA LYS A 14 60.79 11.26 -11.42
C LYS A 14 60.01 10.04 -11.80
N THR A 15 59.61 9.24 -10.83
CA THR A 15 58.57 8.28 -11.02
C THR A 15 57.25 8.98 -10.69
N CYS A 16 56.58 9.46 -11.72
CA CYS A 16 55.19 9.88 -11.62
C CYS A 16 54.34 8.63 -11.34
N ALA A 17 53.94 8.45 -10.09
CA ALA A 17 52.88 7.58 -9.75
C ALA A 17 51.55 8.29 -10.10
N GLU A 18 50.99 7.99 -11.25
CA GLU A 18 49.63 8.40 -11.60
C GLU A 18 48.66 7.65 -10.66
N LEU A 19 48.19 8.39 -9.67
CA LEU A 19 47.07 7.96 -8.83
C LEU A 19 45.80 8.10 -9.67
N VAL A 20 45.44 7.02 -10.36
CA VAL A 20 44.11 6.91 -11.03
C VAL A 20 43.06 6.81 -9.92
N LEU A 21 42.45 7.94 -9.60
CA LEU A 21 41.22 7.98 -8.80
C LEU A 21 40.11 7.37 -9.64
N LEU A 22 39.81 6.07 -9.49
CA LEU A 22 38.61 5.46 -9.94
C LEU A 22 37.46 6.01 -9.08
N THR A 23 36.85 7.10 -9.48
CA THR A 23 35.53 7.50 -9.00
C THR A 23 34.50 6.52 -9.56
N GLY A 24 34.23 5.47 -8.79
CA GLY A 24 33.13 4.59 -9.05
C GLY A 24 31.82 5.38 -8.93
N LEU A 25 31.27 5.80 -10.06
CA LEU A 25 29.88 6.24 -10.18
C LEU A 25 29.00 5.05 -9.84
N ALA A 26 28.64 4.93 -8.57
CA ALA A 26 27.51 4.09 -8.17
C ALA A 26 26.25 4.69 -8.79
N SER A 27 25.93 4.27 -10.00
CA SER A 27 24.64 4.53 -10.62
C SER A 27 23.60 3.80 -9.79
N GLY A 28 23.10 4.47 -8.76
CA GLY A 28 21.88 4.08 -8.07
C GLY A 28 20.78 4.07 -9.12
N ALA A 29 20.39 2.90 -9.58
CA ALA A 29 19.18 2.72 -10.36
C ALA A 29 18.01 3.13 -9.46
N PHE A 30 17.62 4.40 -9.52
CA PHE A 30 16.32 4.83 -9.03
C PHE A 30 15.30 4.09 -9.90
N ALA A 31 14.74 3.02 -9.37
CA ALA A 31 13.59 2.39 -9.98
C ALA A 31 12.53 3.48 -10.11
N GLN A 32 12.30 3.93 -11.34
CA GLN A 32 11.30 4.95 -11.66
C GLN A 32 9.96 4.34 -11.26
N GLN A 33 9.42 4.77 -10.13
CA GLN A 33 8.11 4.31 -9.69
C GLN A 33 7.10 4.67 -10.78
N ALA A 34 6.46 3.65 -11.33
CA ALA A 34 5.44 3.85 -12.35
C ALA A 34 4.38 4.82 -11.81
N LYS A 35 3.97 5.78 -12.66
CA LYS A 35 2.95 6.77 -12.30
C LYS A 35 1.68 6.04 -11.83
N PRO A 36 1.11 6.38 -10.69
CA PRO A 36 -0.11 5.76 -10.22
C PRO A 36 -1.27 6.04 -11.19
N PHE A 37 -2.16 5.08 -11.36
CA PHE A 37 -3.42 5.24 -12.08
C PHE A 37 -4.37 6.17 -11.32
N TYR A 38 -4.27 6.15 -9.99
CA TYR A 38 -5.02 6.99 -9.08
C TYR A 38 -4.25 7.21 -7.78
N GLN A 39 -4.37 8.41 -7.21
CA GLN A 39 -3.86 8.73 -5.88
C GLN A 39 -4.70 9.83 -5.26
N ASN A 40 -5.04 9.69 -3.97
CA ASN A 40 -5.73 10.71 -3.18
C ASN A 40 -5.29 10.60 -1.71
N ASP A 41 -4.72 11.68 -1.19
CA ASP A 41 -4.32 11.86 0.21
C ASP A 41 -5.26 12.81 0.96
N PHE A 42 -6.36 13.22 0.34
CA PHE A 42 -7.39 14.12 0.85
C PHE A 42 -6.94 15.52 1.24
N GLU A 43 -5.65 15.88 1.19
CA GLU A 43 -5.14 17.17 1.66
C GLU A 43 -5.74 18.36 0.92
N GLN A 44 -6.14 18.20 -0.33
CA GLN A 44 -6.81 19.22 -1.15
C GLN A 44 -8.34 19.11 -1.15
N ALA A 45 -8.91 18.12 -0.47
CA ALA A 45 -10.33 17.89 -0.47
C ALA A 45 -11.09 18.88 0.45
N ALA A 46 -12.35 19.16 0.11
CA ALA A 46 -13.21 19.96 0.95
C ALA A 46 -13.70 19.15 2.17
N LEU A 47 -13.67 19.76 3.35
CA LEU A 47 -14.18 19.14 4.57
C LEU A 47 -15.68 18.87 4.48
N ASP A 48 -16.14 17.87 5.21
CA ASP A 48 -17.53 17.43 5.35
C ASP A 48 -18.19 16.97 4.04
N LYS A 49 -17.38 16.63 3.04
CA LYS A 49 -17.83 16.11 1.74
C LYS A 49 -17.06 14.87 1.36
N VAL A 50 -17.65 14.08 0.48
CA VAL A 50 -16.93 13.02 -0.27
C VAL A 50 -16.47 13.64 -1.60
N PRO A 51 -15.23 13.46 -2.04
CA PRO A 51 -14.79 13.93 -3.35
C PRO A 51 -15.66 13.35 -4.50
N ASP A 52 -15.88 14.13 -5.55
CA ASP A 52 -16.83 13.80 -6.63
C ASP A 52 -16.44 12.56 -7.46
N ASP A 53 -15.18 12.16 -7.43
CA ASP A 53 -14.65 10.98 -8.15
C ASP A 53 -14.91 9.66 -7.41
N PHE A 54 -15.47 9.71 -6.21
CA PHE A 54 -15.87 8.54 -5.43
C PHE A 54 -17.33 8.17 -5.70
N LEU A 55 -17.59 6.87 -5.75
CA LEU A 55 -18.95 6.33 -5.78
C LEU A 55 -19.26 5.66 -4.43
N VAL A 56 -20.00 6.33 -3.59
CA VAL A 56 -20.48 5.77 -2.32
C VAL A 56 -21.55 4.72 -2.63
N LEU A 57 -21.31 3.49 -2.20
CA LEU A 57 -22.27 2.40 -2.29
C LEU A 57 -23.24 2.43 -1.11
N ASP A 58 -22.68 2.64 0.08
CA ASP A 58 -23.40 2.83 1.33
C ASP A 58 -22.49 3.47 2.36
N GLY A 59 -23.05 4.19 3.35
CA GLY A 59 -22.34 4.83 4.44
C GLY A 59 -22.24 6.37 4.32
N GLN A 60 -22.06 7.00 5.47
CA GLN A 60 -21.96 8.46 5.57
C GLN A 60 -20.49 8.91 5.62
N PHE A 61 -19.74 8.60 4.56
CA PHE A 61 -18.36 9.05 4.46
C PHE A 61 -18.27 10.56 4.35
N ALA A 62 -17.23 11.15 4.96
CA ALA A 62 -16.91 12.56 4.82
C ALA A 62 -15.42 12.82 5.07
N VAL A 63 -14.84 13.79 4.37
CA VAL A 63 -13.47 14.24 4.67
C VAL A 63 -13.47 14.98 5.99
N LYS A 64 -12.57 14.60 6.88
CA LYS A 64 -12.32 15.22 8.18
C LYS A 64 -10.87 15.60 8.32
N GLU A 65 -10.56 16.41 9.32
CA GLU A 65 -9.19 16.83 9.62
C GLU A 65 -8.90 16.67 11.11
N GLU A 66 -7.71 16.17 11.42
CA GLU A 66 -7.20 16.10 12.78
C GLU A 66 -5.67 16.25 12.76
N GLY A 67 -5.16 17.18 13.54
CA GLY A 67 -3.71 17.41 13.66
C GLY A 67 -3.05 17.87 12.35
N GLY A 68 -3.78 18.51 11.44
CA GLY A 68 -3.28 18.98 10.15
C GLY A 68 -3.24 17.91 9.07
N ASN A 69 -3.77 16.71 9.32
CA ASN A 69 -3.93 15.65 8.32
C ASN A 69 -5.41 15.48 7.97
N LYS A 70 -5.72 15.48 6.70
CA LYS A 70 -7.06 15.17 6.21
C LYS A 70 -7.18 13.70 5.83
N PHE A 71 -8.33 13.15 6.06
CA PHE A 71 -8.66 11.75 5.77
C PHE A 71 -10.15 11.60 5.48
N LEU A 72 -10.53 10.53 4.84
CA LEU A 72 -11.93 10.17 4.68
C LEU A 72 -12.38 9.36 5.90
N GLU A 73 -13.40 9.83 6.60
CA GLU A 73 -13.94 9.18 7.79
C GLU A 73 -15.28 8.51 7.50
N LEU A 74 -15.40 7.25 7.94
CA LEU A 74 -16.65 6.55 8.09
C LEU A 74 -17.04 6.64 9.57
N PRO A 75 -18.12 7.31 9.93
CA PRO A 75 -18.54 7.49 11.32
C PRO A 75 -18.91 6.16 11.97
N GLY A 76 -18.84 6.11 13.29
CA GLY A 76 -19.28 4.95 14.05
C GLY A 76 -20.76 4.64 13.80
N ALA A 77 -21.04 3.36 13.46
CA ALA A 77 -22.40 2.88 13.22
C ALA A 77 -22.56 1.46 13.75
N PRO A 78 -23.74 1.01 14.15
CA PRO A 78 -23.96 -0.36 14.57
C PRO A 78 -24.07 -1.30 13.38
N LEU A 79 -23.45 -2.47 13.48
CA LEU A 79 -23.75 -3.74 12.79
C LEU A 79 -23.90 -3.72 11.27
N ASP A 80 -23.34 -2.76 10.55
CA ASP A 80 -23.43 -2.72 9.09
C ASP A 80 -22.06 -2.60 8.44
N THR A 81 -21.99 -2.94 7.15
CA THR A 81 -20.78 -2.86 6.33
C THR A 81 -20.99 -1.84 5.23
N PHE A 82 -20.17 -0.83 5.25
CA PHE A 82 -20.22 0.31 4.34
C PHE A 82 -19.05 0.29 3.38
N GLY A 83 -19.24 0.84 2.20
CA GLY A 83 -18.19 0.87 1.21
C GLY A 83 -18.36 1.91 0.13
N LEU A 84 -17.25 2.21 -0.52
CA LEU A 84 -17.23 3.10 -1.69
C LEU A 84 -16.19 2.64 -2.70
N LEU A 85 -16.39 3.05 -3.96
CA LEU A 85 -15.50 2.80 -5.08
C LEU A 85 -14.76 4.06 -5.48
N PHE A 86 -13.50 3.90 -5.93
CA PHE A 86 -12.65 5.00 -6.40
C PHE A 86 -11.68 4.53 -7.49
N GLY A 87 -11.03 5.50 -8.13
CA GLY A 87 -10.05 5.24 -9.18
C GLY A 87 -10.66 4.71 -10.48
N PRO A 88 -9.83 4.29 -11.45
CA PRO A 88 -10.27 3.80 -12.74
C PRO A 88 -10.90 2.40 -12.66
N THR A 89 -11.65 2.05 -13.71
CA THR A 89 -12.15 0.69 -13.92
C THR A 89 -11.07 -0.14 -14.59
N GLU A 90 -10.55 -1.14 -13.89
CA GLU A 90 -9.51 -2.04 -14.36
C GLU A 90 -9.96 -3.49 -14.24
N LYS A 91 -9.34 -4.38 -15.03
CA LYS A 91 -9.69 -5.79 -15.05
C LYS A 91 -8.69 -6.64 -14.28
N GLU A 92 -7.43 -6.48 -14.59
CA GLU A 92 -6.32 -7.23 -14.02
C GLU A 92 -5.04 -6.38 -14.07
N GLY A 93 -4.01 -6.83 -13.36
CA GLY A 93 -2.71 -6.14 -13.39
C GLY A 93 -2.69 -4.86 -12.54
N THR A 94 -3.53 -4.79 -11.52
CA THR A 94 -3.60 -3.63 -10.61
C THR A 94 -3.36 -3.99 -9.16
N ALA A 95 -2.87 -3.02 -8.42
CA ALA A 95 -2.75 -3.06 -6.97
C ALA A 95 -3.41 -1.81 -6.37
N VAL A 96 -4.14 -2.02 -5.27
CA VAL A 96 -4.68 -0.94 -4.43
C VAL A 96 -3.95 -0.91 -3.11
N THR A 97 -3.69 0.29 -2.61
CA THR A 97 -3.17 0.52 -1.26
C THR A 97 -4.01 1.58 -0.58
N ALA A 98 -4.25 1.40 0.72
CA ALA A 98 -4.85 2.42 1.58
C ALA A 98 -4.18 2.39 2.96
N ARG A 99 -4.11 3.54 3.60
CA ARG A 99 -3.79 3.70 5.01
C ARG A 99 -5.10 3.76 5.78
N ILE A 100 -5.25 2.94 6.83
CA ILE A 100 -6.52 2.79 7.55
C ILE A 100 -6.26 2.88 9.05
N PHE A 101 -7.13 3.60 9.74
CA PHE A 101 -7.10 3.73 11.19
C PHE A 101 -8.45 3.32 11.77
N GLY A 102 -8.42 2.62 12.89
CA GLY A 102 -9.60 2.27 13.64
C GLY A 102 -9.27 2.02 15.11
N THR A 103 -10.28 2.01 15.96
CA THR A 103 -10.14 1.70 17.38
C THR A 103 -11.14 0.64 17.81
N GLY A 104 -10.68 -0.29 18.62
CA GLY A 104 -11.56 -1.21 19.34
C GLY A 104 -12.12 -0.56 20.61
N LYS A 105 -13.27 -1.02 21.08
CA LYS A 105 -13.88 -0.58 22.34
C LYS A 105 -14.37 -1.79 23.14
N GLY A 106 -13.65 -2.12 24.20
CA GLY A 106 -13.92 -3.31 24.98
C GLY A 106 -13.73 -4.60 24.14
N ARG A 107 -14.80 -5.36 23.94
CA ARG A 107 -14.80 -6.58 23.11
C ARG A 107 -15.30 -6.33 21.67
N ARG A 108 -15.54 -5.09 21.29
CA ARG A 108 -16.02 -4.73 19.96
C ARG A 108 -14.87 -4.21 19.13
N TYR A 109 -14.74 -4.74 17.94
CA TYR A 109 -13.67 -4.40 17.01
C TYR A 109 -14.26 -4.01 15.65
N PRO A 110 -13.76 -2.97 15.01
CA PRO A 110 -14.14 -2.72 13.61
C PRO A 110 -13.55 -3.80 12.71
N THR A 111 -14.12 -3.99 11.53
CA THR A 111 -13.43 -4.61 10.40
C THR A 111 -13.27 -3.58 9.30
N PHE A 112 -12.21 -3.71 8.51
CA PHE A 112 -11.95 -2.80 7.40
C PHE A 112 -11.14 -3.49 6.33
N ALA A 113 -11.28 -3.02 5.09
CA ALA A 113 -10.70 -3.70 3.95
C ALA A 113 -10.37 -2.73 2.81
N VAL A 114 -9.49 -3.19 1.92
CA VAL A 114 -9.35 -2.70 0.54
C VAL A 114 -9.86 -3.75 -0.43
N GLY A 115 -10.36 -3.30 -1.58
CA GLY A 115 -10.85 -4.20 -2.61
C GLY A 115 -10.44 -3.77 -4.01
N LEU A 116 -10.48 -4.73 -4.94
CA LEU A 116 -10.28 -4.54 -6.37
C LEU A 116 -11.43 -5.17 -7.15
N ASN A 117 -11.57 -4.73 -8.41
CA ASN A 117 -12.56 -5.23 -9.35
C ASN A 117 -14.02 -5.07 -8.86
N GLY A 118 -14.28 -4.00 -8.07
CA GLY A 118 -15.58 -3.74 -7.47
C GLY A 118 -16.62 -3.34 -8.51
N GLN A 119 -17.70 -4.14 -8.57
CA GLN A 119 -18.98 -3.84 -9.22
C GLN A 119 -20.13 -4.18 -8.25
N GLY A 120 -19.93 -3.97 -6.95
CA GLY A 120 -20.81 -4.42 -5.88
C GLY A 120 -20.24 -5.63 -5.14
N THR A 121 -20.97 -6.76 -5.08
CA THR A 121 -20.62 -7.92 -4.25
C THR A 121 -19.51 -8.82 -4.81
N SER A 122 -19.08 -8.66 -6.05
CA SER A 122 -18.14 -9.57 -6.72
C SER A 122 -16.66 -9.19 -6.59
N ALA A 123 -16.33 -8.19 -5.78
CA ALA A 123 -14.95 -7.70 -5.62
C ALA A 123 -14.06 -8.64 -4.83
N TYR A 124 -12.79 -8.67 -5.17
CA TYR A 124 -11.76 -9.18 -4.27
C TYR A 124 -11.59 -8.20 -3.12
N ARG A 125 -11.52 -8.70 -1.90
CA ARG A 125 -11.40 -7.88 -0.70
C ARG A 125 -10.38 -8.48 0.25
N LEU A 126 -9.40 -7.66 0.66
CA LEU A 126 -8.44 -7.98 1.72
C LEU A 126 -8.90 -7.29 3.00
N GLN A 127 -9.31 -8.05 3.98
CA GLN A 127 -9.95 -7.57 5.20
C GLN A 127 -9.14 -7.91 6.44
N VAL A 128 -8.97 -6.92 7.31
CA VAL A 128 -8.55 -7.13 8.69
C VAL A 128 -9.77 -7.43 9.54
N SER A 129 -9.73 -8.57 10.23
CA SER A 129 -10.77 -9.07 11.12
C SER A 129 -10.22 -9.23 12.54
N PRO A 130 -10.16 -8.15 13.35
CA PRO A 130 -9.46 -8.17 14.64
C PRO A 130 -10.05 -9.15 15.64
N ALA A 131 -11.38 -9.31 15.67
CA ALA A 131 -12.03 -10.27 16.57
C ALA A 131 -11.62 -11.73 16.30
N LYS A 132 -11.24 -12.04 15.07
CA LYS A 132 -10.71 -13.34 14.65
C LYS A 132 -9.18 -13.42 14.72
N LYS A 133 -8.50 -12.28 14.98
CA LYS A 133 -7.03 -12.14 14.84
C LYS A 133 -6.55 -12.61 13.45
N ALA A 134 -7.22 -12.14 12.40
CA ALA A 134 -7.01 -12.64 11.06
C ALA A 134 -6.93 -11.53 10.00
N LEU A 135 -6.15 -11.78 8.96
CA LEU A 135 -6.22 -11.14 7.67
C LEU A 135 -6.85 -12.15 6.70
N GLU A 136 -7.93 -11.76 6.04
CA GLU A 136 -8.75 -12.65 5.23
C GLU A 136 -8.90 -12.11 3.81
N PHE A 137 -8.85 -13.00 2.83
CA PHE A 137 -9.30 -12.70 1.47
C PHE A 137 -10.72 -13.18 1.25
N PHE A 138 -11.52 -12.31 0.66
CA PHE A 138 -12.86 -12.61 0.18
C PHE A 138 -12.93 -12.46 -1.34
N LYS A 139 -13.75 -13.31 -1.96
CA LYS A 139 -14.29 -13.11 -3.31
C LYS A 139 -15.83 -13.11 -3.16
N GLY A 140 -16.43 -11.92 -3.32
CA GLY A 140 -17.80 -11.72 -2.83
C GLY A 140 -17.87 -11.95 -1.32
N ASP A 141 -18.73 -12.88 -0.90
CA ASP A 141 -18.88 -13.25 0.51
C ASP A 141 -18.10 -14.52 0.90
N GLU A 142 -17.44 -15.16 -0.07
CA GLU A 142 -16.66 -16.37 0.16
C GLU A 142 -15.25 -16.05 0.66
N VAL A 143 -14.83 -16.66 1.77
CA VAL A 143 -13.45 -16.59 2.26
C VAL A 143 -12.58 -17.52 1.41
N LYS A 144 -11.59 -16.95 0.71
CA LYS A 144 -10.66 -17.68 -0.16
C LYS A 144 -9.36 -18.05 0.53
N ALA A 145 -8.92 -17.24 1.46
CA ALA A 145 -7.72 -17.49 2.26
C ALA A 145 -7.79 -16.75 3.59
N THR A 146 -7.09 -17.27 4.59
CA THR A 146 -6.98 -16.67 5.93
C THR A 146 -5.58 -16.88 6.46
N VAL A 147 -5.01 -15.85 7.09
CA VAL A 147 -3.75 -15.93 7.83
C VAL A 147 -3.90 -15.24 9.19
N GLN A 148 -3.15 -15.71 10.17
CA GLN A 148 -3.13 -15.07 11.47
C GLN A 148 -2.53 -13.65 11.33
N TYR A 149 -3.22 -12.67 11.91
CA TYR A 149 -2.79 -11.27 11.91
C TYR A 149 -3.28 -10.58 13.17
N GLU A 150 -2.35 -10.03 13.95
CA GLU A 150 -2.67 -9.27 15.15
C GLU A 150 -2.68 -7.77 14.83
N TRP A 151 -3.87 -7.23 14.74
CA TRP A 151 -4.05 -5.80 14.53
C TRP A 151 -3.93 -5.02 15.85
N GLN A 152 -3.24 -3.88 15.79
CA GLN A 152 -3.11 -2.96 16.90
C GLN A 152 -4.16 -1.85 16.82
N SER A 153 -5.05 -1.80 17.83
CA SER A 153 -6.06 -0.76 17.96
C SER A 153 -5.43 0.62 18.16
N GLY A 154 -5.91 1.63 17.44
CA GLY A 154 -5.42 3.00 17.54
C GLY A 154 -4.12 3.25 16.77
N ALA A 155 -3.70 2.33 15.91
CA ALA A 155 -2.58 2.52 15.01
C ALA A 155 -3.05 2.63 13.55
N TRP A 156 -2.39 3.49 12.77
CA TRP A 156 -2.53 3.49 11.34
C TRP A 156 -1.84 2.26 10.76
N ILE A 157 -2.54 1.54 9.88
CA ILE A 157 -1.97 0.43 9.12
C ILE A 157 -2.14 0.68 7.62
N ARG A 158 -1.32 0.04 6.81
CA ARG A 158 -1.49 -0.01 5.36
C ARG A 158 -1.91 -1.40 4.94
N LEU A 159 -2.88 -1.44 4.05
CA LEU A 159 -3.27 -2.66 3.34
C LEU A 159 -2.92 -2.49 1.88
N ARG A 160 -2.37 -3.55 1.28
CA ARG A 160 -2.16 -3.64 -0.16
C ARG A 160 -2.73 -4.94 -0.68
N LEU A 161 -3.55 -4.84 -1.70
CA LEU A 161 -4.12 -5.96 -2.45
C LEU A 161 -3.70 -5.80 -3.91
N GLN A 162 -3.25 -6.87 -4.55
CA GLN A 162 -3.07 -6.90 -6.00
C GLN A 162 -3.70 -8.13 -6.64
N VAL A 163 -4.08 -7.93 -7.91
CA VAL A 163 -4.55 -9.00 -8.81
C VAL A 163 -3.66 -8.98 -10.04
N ARG A 164 -2.88 -10.03 -10.27
CA ARG A 164 -2.00 -10.13 -11.43
C ARG A 164 -2.21 -11.42 -12.21
N LYS A 165 -2.02 -11.34 -13.51
CA LYS A 165 -2.02 -12.51 -14.39
C LYS A 165 -0.69 -13.24 -14.24
N VAL A 166 -0.73 -14.55 -14.00
CA VAL A 166 0.47 -15.42 -13.96
C VAL A 166 0.71 -16.06 -15.32
N LYS A 167 -0.35 -16.57 -15.91
CA LYS A 167 -0.40 -17.12 -17.27
C LYS A 167 -1.84 -17.14 -17.78
N ASP A 168 -2.06 -17.57 -19.00
CA ASP A 168 -3.40 -17.69 -19.54
C ASP A 168 -4.28 -18.59 -18.69
N GLY A 169 -5.46 -18.08 -18.31
CA GLY A 169 -6.41 -18.75 -17.45
C GLY A 169 -5.98 -18.89 -15.98
N GLN A 170 -4.94 -18.15 -15.54
CA GLN A 170 -4.51 -18.20 -14.16
C GLN A 170 -4.05 -16.82 -13.67
N TRP A 171 -4.62 -16.41 -12.56
CA TRP A 171 -4.29 -15.17 -11.85
C TRP A 171 -3.87 -15.47 -10.42
N LYS A 172 -3.18 -14.54 -9.82
CA LYS A 172 -2.82 -14.57 -8.41
C LYS A 172 -3.34 -13.33 -7.72
N VAL A 173 -3.98 -13.54 -6.58
CA VAL A 173 -4.45 -12.48 -5.69
C VAL A 173 -3.55 -12.50 -4.47
N GLU A 174 -2.92 -11.37 -4.16
CA GLU A 174 -1.88 -11.26 -3.15
C GLU A 174 -2.13 -10.07 -2.24
N GLY A 175 -1.83 -10.20 -0.95
CA GLY A 175 -2.11 -9.18 0.04
C GLY A 175 -1.02 -9.00 1.09
N LYS A 176 -0.90 -7.75 1.55
CA LYS A 176 0.00 -7.33 2.63
C LYS A 176 -0.74 -6.42 3.61
N ALA A 177 -0.28 -6.44 4.87
CA ALA A 177 -0.67 -5.50 5.90
C ALA A 177 0.56 -5.11 6.70
N TRP A 178 0.75 -3.80 6.99
CA TRP A 178 1.91 -3.31 7.76
C TRP A 178 1.63 -1.95 8.40
N THR A 179 2.40 -1.59 9.43
CA THR A 179 2.39 -0.29 10.09
C THR A 179 3.51 0.62 9.59
N ASP A 180 4.75 0.17 9.65
CA ASP A 180 5.93 0.99 9.39
C ASP A 180 6.51 0.78 7.98
N GLN A 181 7.13 -0.38 7.74
CA GLN A 181 7.76 -0.71 6.48
C GLN A 181 6.98 -1.79 5.73
N GLU A 182 6.79 -1.59 4.42
CA GLU A 182 6.16 -2.59 3.57
C GLU A 182 7.01 -3.87 3.57
N PRO A 183 6.43 -5.03 3.95
CA PRO A 183 7.16 -6.28 3.91
C PRO A 183 7.50 -6.66 2.47
N SER A 184 8.68 -7.25 2.26
CA SER A 184 9.09 -7.74 0.93
C SER A 184 8.20 -8.90 0.47
N ALA A 185 7.79 -9.79 1.37
CA ALA A 185 6.93 -10.93 1.05
C ALA A 185 5.45 -10.61 1.16
N TRP A 186 4.64 -11.26 0.34
CA TRP A 186 3.18 -11.27 0.49
C TRP A 186 2.79 -12.09 1.72
N LEU A 187 1.89 -11.55 2.55
CA LEU A 187 1.45 -12.23 3.77
C LEU A 187 0.39 -13.29 3.49
N ILE A 188 -0.42 -13.06 2.46
CA ILE A 188 -1.55 -13.91 2.12
C ILE A 188 -1.74 -13.92 0.61
N SER A 189 -2.08 -15.06 0.03
CA SER A 189 -2.38 -15.16 -1.39
C SER A 189 -3.28 -16.34 -1.69
N PHE A 190 -3.93 -16.31 -2.87
CA PHE A 190 -4.59 -17.47 -3.45
C PHE A 190 -4.52 -17.42 -4.98
N ASP A 191 -4.66 -18.59 -5.61
CA ASP A 191 -4.70 -18.73 -7.05
C ASP A 191 -6.15 -18.59 -7.54
N GLU A 192 -6.36 -17.73 -8.53
CA GLU A 192 -7.65 -17.52 -9.18
C GLU A 192 -7.62 -18.11 -10.59
N LYS A 193 -8.62 -18.90 -10.92
CA LYS A 193 -8.78 -19.55 -12.22
C LYS A 193 -9.84 -18.89 -13.10
N GLU A 194 -10.71 -18.12 -12.48
CA GLU A 194 -11.72 -17.34 -13.20
C GLU A 194 -11.15 -15.97 -13.56
N GLN A 195 -11.40 -15.54 -14.79
CA GLN A 195 -10.94 -14.23 -15.23
C GLN A 195 -11.57 -13.13 -14.36
N PRO A 196 -10.75 -12.25 -13.76
CA PRO A 196 -11.27 -11.12 -12.99
C PRO A 196 -12.22 -10.26 -13.83
N VAL A 197 -13.32 -9.81 -13.24
CA VAL A 197 -14.22 -8.85 -13.88
C VAL A 197 -13.61 -7.45 -13.86
N ALA A 198 -13.95 -6.62 -14.83
CA ALA A 198 -13.53 -5.21 -14.78
C ALA A 198 -14.28 -4.49 -13.65
N GLY A 199 -13.57 -3.67 -12.88
CA GLY A 199 -14.17 -2.92 -11.78
C GLY A 199 -13.20 -1.93 -11.18
N ARG A 200 -13.67 -1.15 -10.21
CA ARG A 200 -12.90 -0.11 -9.52
C ARG A 200 -12.27 -0.64 -8.24
N ALA A 201 -11.28 0.07 -7.75
CA ALA A 201 -10.79 -0.11 -6.39
C ALA A 201 -11.85 0.32 -5.37
N SER A 202 -11.76 -0.20 -4.15
CA SER A 202 -12.73 0.07 -3.09
C SER A 202 -12.08 0.09 -1.71
N ILE A 203 -12.75 0.78 -0.79
CA ILE A 203 -12.53 0.65 0.65
C ILE A 203 -13.84 0.25 1.32
N TRP A 204 -13.71 -0.52 2.39
CA TRP A 204 -14.82 -1.07 3.16
C TRP A 204 -14.58 -0.94 4.64
N GLY A 205 -15.64 -0.71 5.40
CA GLY A 205 -15.57 -0.63 6.85
C GLY A 205 -16.86 -1.07 7.52
N SER A 206 -16.72 -1.80 8.63
CA SER A 206 -17.80 -2.06 9.59
C SER A 206 -17.39 -1.48 10.93
N PRO A 207 -17.85 -0.24 11.25
CA PRO A 207 -17.45 0.48 12.45
C PRO A 207 -18.24 0.00 13.69
N TYR A 208 -18.17 -1.28 13.93
CA TYR A 208 -18.95 -2.03 14.90
C TYR A 208 -18.84 -1.53 16.36
N ALA A 209 -17.73 -0.91 16.70
CA ALA A 209 -17.48 -0.41 18.05
C ALA A 209 -18.10 0.97 18.32
N THR A 210 -18.87 1.54 17.40
CA THR A 210 -19.32 2.93 17.40
C THR A 210 -18.16 3.95 17.36
N THR A 211 -16.99 3.50 16.97
CA THR A 211 -15.81 4.31 16.72
C THR A 211 -15.62 4.47 15.21
N PRO A 212 -15.19 5.65 14.74
CA PRO A 212 -15.00 5.86 13.31
C PRO A 212 -13.86 5.01 12.76
N ILE A 213 -13.94 4.72 11.45
CA ILE A 213 -12.83 4.19 10.66
C ILE A 213 -12.38 5.31 9.73
N ARG A 214 -11.06 5.53 9.65
CA ARG A 214 -10.45 6.56 8.82
C ARG A 214 -9.64 5.93 7.71
N PHE A 215 -9.73 6.47 6.52
CA PHE A 215 -9.04 6.01 5.31
C PHE A 215 -8.24 7.16 4.73
N ASP A 216 -7.01 6.85 4.29
CA ASP A 216 -6.09 7.86 3.79
C ASP A 216 -5.09 7.23 2.81
N ASP A 217 -4.28 8.06 2.13
CA ASP A 217 -3.24 7.61 1.20
C ASP A 217 -3.76 6.56 0.18
N LEU A 218 -4.93 6.78 -0.40
CA LEU A 218 -5.50 5.87 -1.39
C LEU A 218 -4.68 5.88 -2.66
N LYS A 219 -4.30 4.70 -3.14
CA LYS A 219 -3.47 4.58 -4.34
C LYS A 219 -3.84 3.36 -5.16
N VAL A 220 -3.92 3.53 -6.49
CA VAL A 220 -4.06 2.43 -7.45
C VAL A 220 -2.89 2.49 -8.42
N VAL A 221 -2.16 1.40 -8.54
CA VAL A 221 -0.95 1.28 -9.37
C VAL A 221 -0.99 0.01 -10.20
N ALA A 222 -0.07 -0.13 -11.14
CA ALA A 222 0.17 -1.41 -11.79
C ALA A 222 0.61 -2.46 -10.75
N ALA A 223 0.11 -3.69 -10.90
CA ALA A 223 0.60 -4.83 -10.13
C ALA A 223 2.07 -5.11 -10.46
N THR A 224 2.79 -5.68 -9.51
CA THR A 224 4.21 -6.02 -9.66
C THR A 224 4.41 -7.53 -9.61
N ASP A 225 5.38 -8.04 -10.38
CA ASP A 225 5.80 -9.44 -10.31
C ASP A 225 6.75 -9.71 -9.13
N ALA A 226 7.27 -8.65 -8.52
CA ALA A 226 8.11 -8.75 -7.34
C ALA A 226 7.31 -9.17 -6.10
N PRO A 227 7.89 -9.99 -5.22
CA PRO A 227 7.28 -10.37 -3.95
C PRO A 227 7.10 -9.16 -3.03
#